data_aef4ff29eac4db257d447a1deec00e5c
#
_entry.id   aef4ff29eac4db257d447a1deec00e5c
#
_cell.length_a   1.000
_cell.length_b   1.000
_cell.length_c   1.000
_cell.angle_alpha   90.00
_cell.angle_beta   90.00
_cell.angle_gamma   90.00
#
_symmetry.space_group_name_H-M   'P 1'
#
loop_
_entity.id
_entity.type
_entity.pdbx_description
1 polymer ?
#
loop_
_entity_poly.entity_id
_entity_poly.type
_entity_poly.pdbx_seq_one_letter_code
_entity_poly.pdbx_strand_id
1 'polypeptide(L)'
;MNYITKPLFLILSNFLLIGSDLELPIGLTEDEKQRKSEIYSMGRDTDPPPLPIRNISEFEPMSGVLIRYPFGIPIDLIEEMAQDVMIYCLVSSNLQNSAYNSMAGGNVNMDNVEFVLGSTDSYWTRDYGPWWVVDGDRNMSVVDFTYNRPRPNDNDAPLKISNHLNVPYFSADLIHCGGNYMTDGLGISASTDLVFEENDIANDQ
;
A
#
# COMPACT_ATOMS: atom_id res chain seq x y z
N MET A 1 -29.29 52.05 39.80
CA MET A 1 -29.64 50.83 39.02
C MET A 1 -28.53 50.59 38.01
N ASN A 2 -27.52 49.80 38.42
CA ASN A 2 -26.33 49.54 37.60
C ASN A 2 -26.53 48.20 36.87
N TYR A 3 -26.67 48.25 35.55
CA TYR A 3 -26.69 47.05 34.71
C TYR A 3 -25.24 46.64 34.43
N ILE A 4 -24.83 45.51 35.03
CA ILE A 4 -23.57 44.86 34.74
C ILE A 4 -23.80 43.97 33.50
N THR A 5 -23.31 44.40 32.33
CA THR A 5 -23.24 43.58 31.11
C THR A 5 -22.09 42.60 31.25
N LYS A 6 -22.40 41.30 31.35
CA LYS A 6 -21.40 40.24 31.27
C LYS A 6 -20.96 40.05 29.81
N PRO A 7 -19.68 40.00 29.51
CA PRO A 7 -19.22 39.66 28.16
C PRO A 7 -19.48 38.17 27.89
N LEU A 8 -20.18 37.90 26.80
CA LEU A 8 -20.37 36.57 26.26
C LEU A 8 -19.05 36.13 25.63
N PHE A 9 -18.28 35.27 26.31
CA PHE A 9 -17.13 34.60 25.73
C PHE A 9 -17.61 33.53 24.75
N LEU A 10 -17.52 33.85 23.46
CA LEU A 10 -17.69 32.87 22.38
C LEU A 10 -16.43 31.99 22.32
N ILE A 11 -16.49 30.81 22.94
CA ILE A 11 -15.45 29.78 22.75
C ILE A 11 -15.67 29.23 21.36
N LEU A 12 -14.88 29.72 20.37
CA LEU A 12 -14.69 29.03 19.12
C LEU A 12 -13.88 27.78 19.43
N SER A 13 -14.55 26.66 19.67
CA SER A 13 -13.90 25.36 19.60
C SER A 13 -13.50 25.13 18.16
N ASN A 14 -12.23 25.36 17.87
CA ASN A 14 -11.60 24.78 16.67
C ASN A 14 -11.69 23.26 16.84
N PHE A 15 -12.75 22.66 16.32
CA PHE A 15 -12.73 21.27 15.93
C PHE A 15 -11.66 21.18 14.82
N LEU A 16 -10.42 20.86 15.19
CA LEU A 16 -9.55 20.19 14.27
C LEU A 16 -10.33 18.94 13.85
N LEU A 17 -10.86 18.96 12.65
CA LEU A 17 -11.16 17.75 11.90
C LEU A 17 -9.84 16.99 11.79
N ILE A 18 -9.56 16.15 12.80
CA ILE A 18 -8.71 14.98 12.61
C ILE A 18 -9.44 14.26 11.49
N GLY A 19 -8.83 14.22 10.31
CA GLY A 19 -9.44 13.63 9.13
C GLY A 19 -10.01 12.28 9.54
N SER A 20 -11.33 12.17 9.54
CA SER A 20 -11.96 10.87 9.46
C SER A 20 -11.32 10.21 8.25
N ASP A 21 -10.69 9.05 8.44
CA ASP A 21 -10.31 8.20 7.31
C ASP A 21 -11.59 8.05 6.49
N LEU A 22 -11.70 8.87 5.43
CA LEU A 22 -12.77 8.72 4.48
C LEU A 22 -12.58 7.31 3.92
N GLU A 23 -13.55 6.43 4.18
CA GLU A 23 -13.58 5.13 3.55
C GLU A 23 -13.45 5.36 2.05
N LEU A 24 -12.27 5.02 1.52
CA LEU A 24 -12.01 5.15 0.09
C LEU A 24 -12.89 4.13 -0.63
N PRO A 25 -13.65 4.52 -1.65
CA PRO A 25 -14.49 3.58 -2.39
C PRO A 25 -13.62 2.52 -3.06
N ILE A 26 -14.18 1.34 -3.28
CA ILE A 26 -13.54 0.25 -4.04
C ILE A 26 -13.17 0.74 -5.46
N GLY A 27 -14.04 1.54 -6.09
CA GLY A 27 -13.77 2.16 -7.39
C GLY A 27 -13.04 3.50 -7.29
N LEU A 28 -12.86 4.14 -8.45
CA LEU A 28 -12.34 5.52 -8.53
C LEU A 28 -13.34 6.51 -7.92
N THR A 29 -12.84 7.45 -7.13
CA THR A 29 -13.59 8.64 -6.72
C THR A 29 -13.89 9.53 -7.93
N GLU A 30 -14.81 10.48 -7.81
CA GLU A 30 -15.12 11.42 -8.90
C GLU A 30 -13.90 12.29 -9.27
N ASP A 31 -13.06 12.65 -8.31
CA ASP A 31 -11.79 13.34 -8.56
C ASP A 31 -10.80 12.45 -9.31
N GLU A 32 -10.64 11.22 -8.89
CA GLU A 32 -9.73 10.26 -9.53
C GLU A 32 -10.15 9.94 -10.98
N LYS A 33 -11.46 9.90 -11.27
CA LYS A 33 -11.95 9.74 -12.65
C LYS A 33 -11.49 10.86 -13.57
N GLN A 34 -11.40 12.10 -13.06
CA GLN A 34 -10.91 13.25 -13.82
C GLN A 34 -9.39 13.21 -14.03
N ARG A 35 -8.66 12.54 -13.13
CA ARG A 35 -7.20 12.41 -13.16
C ARG A 35 -6.72 11.06 -13.71
N LYS A 36 -7.62 10.25 -14.28
CA LYS A 36 -7.28 8.91 -14.79
C LYS A 36 -6.09 8.91 -15.76
N SER A 37 -5.91 9.97 -16.53
CA SER A 37 -4.77 10.11 -17.45
C SER A 37 -3.41 10.19 -16.75
N GLU A 38 -3.36 10.53 -15.46
CA GLU A 38 -2.11 10.55 -14.68
C GLU A 38 -1.53 9.14 -14.51
N ILE A 39 -2.37 8.09 -14.51
CA ILE A 39 -1.95 6.69 -14.37
C ILE A 39 -0.90 6.35 -15.43
N TYR A 40 -1.12 6.75 -16.68
CA TYR A 40 -0.19 6.46 -17.77
C TYR A 40 1.19 7.12 -17.60
N SER A 41 1.29 8.16 -16.77
CA SER A 41 2.56 8.83 -16.49
C SER A 41 3.32 8.24 -15.29
N MET A 42 2.71 7.31 -14.56
CA MET A 42 3.32 6.68 -13.40
C MET A 42 4.08 5.39 -13.73
N GLY A 43 3.93 4.91 -14.98
CA GLY A 43 4.56 3.68 -15.45
C GLY A 43 6.09 3.70 -15.34
N ARG A 44 6.64 2.55 -15.04
CA ARG A 44 8.08 2.27 -15.04
C ARG A 44 8.33 1.00 -15.81
N ASP A 45 9.42 0.97 -16.56
CA ASP A 45 9.85 -0.21 -17.28
C ASP A 45 11.31 -0.48 -16.98
N THR A 46 11.63 -1.74 -16.75
CA THR A 46 13.02 -2.22 -16.54
C THR A 46 13.25 -3.46 -17.38
N ASP A 47 14.51 -3.88 -17.50
CA ASP A 47 14.78 -5.23 -17.97
C ASP A 47 14.05 -6.24 -17.06
N PRO A 48 13.52 -7.34 -17.61
CA PRO A 48 12.88 -8.37 -16.82
C PRO A 48 13.87 -9.05 -15.86
N PRO A 49 13.38 -9.62 -14.74
CA PRO A 49 14.24 -10.36 -13.85
C PRO A 49 14.88 -11.56 -14.56
N PRO A 50 16.14 -11.93 -14.21
CA PRO A 50 16.84 -13.04 -14.84
C PRO A 50 16.15 -14.38 -14.54
N LEU A 51 16.10 -15.26 -15.56
CA LEU A 51 15.54 -16.60 -15.43
C LEU A 51 16.55 -17.59 -14.80
N PRO A 52 16.08 -18.67 -14.12
CA PRO A 52 14.69 -19.03 -13.90
C PRO A 52 14.05 -18.23 -12.76
N ILE A 53 12.76 -17.92 -12.89
CA ILE A 53 12.01 -17.16 -11.91
C ILE A 53 10.62 -17.78 -11.70
N ARG A 54 10.08 -17.66 -10.50
CA ARG A 54 8.68 -17.98 -10.19
C ARG A 54 8.06 -16.96 -9.25
N ASN A 55 6.77 -16.82 -9.32
CA ASN A 55 6.01 -16.06 -8.34
C ASN A 55 5.94 -16.80 -7.00
N ILE A 56 5.85 -16.06 -5.91
CA ILE A 56 5.54 -16.59 -4.58
C ILE A 56 4.02 -16.58 -4.42
N SER A 57 3.45 -17.74 -4.10
CA SER A 57 2.01 -17.86 -3.85
C SER A 57 1.64 -17.40 -2.45
N GLU A 58 0.40 -16.96 -2.27
CA GLU A 58 -0.09 -16.43 -0.99
C GLU A 58 -0.12 -17.45 0.15
N PHE A 59 -0.20 -18.74 -0.17
CA PHE A 59 -0.19 -19.83 0.81
C PHE A 59 1.21 -20.28 1.21
N GLU A 60 2.27 -19.74 0.62
CA GLU A 60 3.63 -20.04 1.04
C GLU A 60 3.96 -19.33 2.36
N PRO A 61 4.87 -19.90 3.18
CA PRO A 61 5.29 -19.24 4.42
C PRO A 61 5.81 -17.83 4.15
N MET A 62 5.31 -16.86 4.90
CA MET A 62 5.72 -15.47 4.81
C MET A 62 6.54 -15.06 6.04
N SER A 63 7.51 -14.17 5.85
CA SER A 63 8.36 -13.64 6.91
C SER A 63 7.84 -12.32 7.49
N GLY A 64 6.88 -11.69 6.84
CA GLY A 64 6.32 -10.43 7.30
C GLY A 64 5.08 -9.99 6.52
N VAL A 65 4.44 -8.96 7.04
CA VAL A 65 3.22 -8.35 6.46
C VAL A 65 3.46 -6.86 6.26
N LEU A 66 3.12 -6.36 5.08
CA LEU A 66 3.14 -4.94 4.78
C LEU A 66 1.81 -4.29 5.17
N ILE A 67 1.90 -3.29 6.00
CA ILE A 67 0.79 -2.39 6.34
C ILE A 67 1.18 -0.93 6.08
N ARG A 68 0.26 -0.02 6.26
CA ARG A 68 0.54 1.43 6.19
C ARG A 68 -0.05 2.16 7.39
N TYR A 69 0.43 3.39 7.65
CA TYR A 69 -0.17 4.31 8.62
C TYR A 69 -0.62 5.62 7.93
N PRO A 70 -1.85 6.15 8.23
CA PRO A 70 -2.85 5.64 9.18
C PRO A 70 -3.36 4.24 8.84
N PHE A 71 -3.66 3.43 9.86
CA PHE A 71 -4.01 2.01 9.65
C PHE A 71 -5.33 1.85 8.90
N GLY A 72 -5.38 0.92 7.95
CA GLY A 72 -6.62 0.46 7.29
C GLY A 72 -7.19 -0.82 7.92
N ILE A 73 -6.59 -1.32 9.01
CA ILE A 73 -6.99 -2.52 9.73
C ILE A 73 -7.01 -2.24 11.24
N PRO A 74 -7.78 -2.99 12.04
CA PRO A 74 -7.82 -2.84 13.49
C PRO A 74 -6.46 -3.09 14.14
N ILE A 75 -6.19 -2.36 15.23
CA ILE A 75 -4.91 -2.48 15.95
C ILE A 75 -4.75 -3.88 16.58
N ASP A 76 -5.85 -4.48 17.03
CA ASP A 76 -5.84 -5.84 17.61
C ASP A 76 -5.37 -6.90 16.59
N LEU A 77 -5.68 -6.70 15.29
CA LEU A 77 -5.17 -7.56 14.24
C LEU A 77 -3.65 -7.37 14.03
N ILE A 78 -3.17 -6.13 14.14
CA ILE A 78 -1.73 -5.85 14.04
C ILE A 78 -1.00 -6.47 15.25
N GLU A 79 -1.59 -6.36 16.45
CA GLU A 79 -1.07 -6.97 17.67
C GLU A 79 -0.93 -8.48 17.50
N GLU A 80 -1.95 -9.16 17.01
CA GLU A 80 -1.93 -10.61 16.78
C GLU A 80 -0.89 -11.01 15.72
N MET A 81 -0.84 -10.34 14.58
CA MET A 81 0.16 -10.64 13.54
C MET A 81 1.60 -10.44 14.05
N ALA A 82 1.84 -9.42 14.88
CA ALA A 82 3.16 -9.12 15.41
C ALA A 82 3.68 -10.14 16.43
N GLN A 83 2.86 -11.13 16.84
CA GLN A 83 3.33 -12.27 17.64
C GLN A 83 4.19 -13.22 16.81
N ASP A 84 3.88 -13.38 15.52
CA ASP A 84 4.44 -14.45 14.68
C ASP A 84 5.34 -13.94 13.56
N VAL A 85 5.08 -12.73 13.02
CA VAL A 85 5.75 -12.21 11.82
C VAL A 85 6.16 -10.75 11.96
N MET A 86 7.13 -10.33 11.14
CA MET A 86 7.54 -8.92 11.05
C MET A 86 6.42 -8.07 10.42
N ILE A 87 6.14 -6.93 11.02
CA ILE A 87 5.23 -5.91 10.50
C ILE A 87 6.05 -4.80 9.84
N TYR A 88 6.00 -4.70 8.54
CA TYR A 88 6.58 -3.60 7.77
C TYR A 88 5.53 -2.49 7.63
N CYS A 89 5.73 -1.37 8.31
CA CYS A 89 4.76 -0.27 8.32
C CYS A 89 5.22 0.89 7.44
N LEU A 90 4.60 1.05 6.27
CA LEU A 90 4.79 2.24 5.43
C LEU A 90 4.21 3.47 6.15
N VAL A 91 5.04 4.48 6.35
CA VAL A 91 4.66 5.68 7.07
C VAL A 91 5.48 6.89 6.63
N SER A 92 4.85 8.05 6.51
CA SER A 92 5.58 9.31 6.32
C SER A 92 6.38 9.67 7.57
N SER A 93 7.55 10.26 7.40
CA SER A 93 8.48 10.56 8.50
C SER A 93 7.87 11.41 9.62
N ASN A 94 6.97 12.33 9.27
CA ASN A 94 6.27 13.17 10.25
C ASN A 94 5.20 12.43 11.07
N LEU A 95 4.74 11.26 10.61
CA LEU A 95 3.72 10.44 11.29
C LEU A 95 4.31 9.19 11.98
N GLN A 96 5.60 8.92 11.85
CA GLN A 96 6.24 7.73 12.41
C GLN A 96 6.03 7.61 13.92
N ASN A 97 6.19 8.71 14.66
CA ASN A 97 5.95 8.71 16.12
C ASN A 97 4.48 8.44 16.46
N SER A 98 3.55 8.92 15.65
CA SER A 98 2.12 8.63 15.84
C SER A 98 1.81 7.17 15.60
N ALA A 99 2.37 6.58 14.54
CA ALA A 99 2.25 5.15 14.26
C ALA A 99 2.82 4.30 15.40
N TYR A 100 4.04 4.61 15.86
CA TYR A 100 4.67 3.96 16.99
C TYR A 100 3.79 3.99 18.25
N ASN A 101 3.34 5.19 18.63
CA ASN A 101 2.53 5.35 19.84
C ASN A 101 1.19 4.62 19.75
N SER A 102 0.58 4.58 18.56
CA SER A 102 -0.67 3.84 18.34
C SER A 102 -0.47 2.33 18.49
N MET A 103 0.60 1.78 17.90
CA MET A 103 0.91 0.36 18.01
C MET A 103 1.31 -0.03 19.43
N ALA A 104 2.21 0.72 20.06
CA ALA A 104 2.64 0.46 21.43
C ALA A 104 1.48 0.60 22.43
N GLY A 105 0.58 1.56 22.24
CA GLY A 105 -0.64 1.71 23.03
C GLY A 105 -1.66 0.59 22.82
N GLY A 106 -1.61 -0.10 21.69
CA GLY A 106 -2.41 -1.28 21.37
C GLY A 106 -1.72 -2.61 21.68
N ASN A 107 -0.65 -2.60 22.49
CA ASN A 107 0.13 -3.79 22.91
C ASN A 107 0.82 -4.56 21.78
N VAL A 108 1.02 -3.96 20.62
CA VAL A 108 1.76 -4.58 19.51
C VAL A 108 3.19 -4.89 19.97
N ASN A 109 3.69 -6.07 19.65
CA ASN A 109 5.07 -6.45 19.89
C ASN A 109 6.01 -5.61 18.99
N MET A 110 6.54 -4.51 19.53
CA MET A 110 7.36 -3.56 18.78
C MET A 110 8.71 -4.10 18.33
N ASP A 111 9.18 -5.23 18.90
CA ASP A 111 10.40 -5.91 18.42
C ASP A 111 10.20 -6.55 17.04
N ASN A 112 8.96 -6.78 16.66
CA ASN A 112 8.54 -7.29 15.36
C ASN A 112 7.94 -6.20 14.45
N VAL A 113 8.34 -4.93 14.63
CA VAL A 113 7.87 -3.81 13.79
C VAL A 113 9.04 -3.07 13.16
N GLU A 114 9.02 -2.93 11.85
CA GLU A 114 9.91 -2.06 11.11
C GLU A 114 9.14 -0.95 10.38
N PHE A 115 9.64 0.28 10.46
CA PHE A 115 9.06 1.41 9.75
C PHE A 115 9.75 1.63 8.41
N VAL A 116 8.96 1.54 7.33
CA VAL A 116 9.39 1.88 5.98
C VAL A 116 9.00 3.33 5.70
N LEU A 117 9.99 4.21 5.58
CA LEU A 117 9.72 5.63 5.40
C LEU A 117 9.24 5.93 3.98
N GLY A 118 8.03 6.43 3.86
CA GLY A 118 7.40 6.84 2.62
C GLY A 118 5.91 7.11 2.81
N SER A 119 5.39 8.11 2.10
CA SER A 119 3.95 8.41 2.09
C SER A 119 3.20 7.36 1.29
N THR A 120 1.92 7.18 1.61
CA THR A 120 0.93 6.44 0.82
C THR A 120 -0.32 7.30 0.66
N ASP A 121 -1.07 7.08 -0.41
CA ASP A 121 -2.33 7.81 -0.68
C ASP A 121 -3.54 7.05 -0.15
N SER A 122 -3.42 5.73 0.03
CA SER A 122 -4.50 4.86 0.51
C SER A 122 -3.99 3.72 1.39
N TYR A 123 -4.93 2.93 1.93
CA TYR A 123 -4.63 1.74 2.74
C TYR A 123 -4.68 0.42 1.94
N TRP A 124 -4.81 0.49 0.63
CA TRP A 124 -4.98 -0.67 -0.25
C TRP A 124 -3.65 -1.36 -0.57
N THR A 125 -2.92 -1.80 0.47
CA THR A 125 -1.61 -2.45 0.32
C THR A 125 -1.67 -3.71 -0.55
N ARG A 126 -2.81 -4.41 -0.58
CA ARG A 126 -3.02 -5.53 -1.47
C ARG A 126 -2.99 -5.12 -2.93
N ASP A 127 -3.55 -3.96 -3.26
CA ASP A 127 -3.74 -3.53 -4.63
C ASP A 127 -2.49 -2.93 -5.26
N TYR A 128 -1.70 -2.19 -4.49
CA TYR A 128 -0.48 -1.56 -5.03
C TYR A 128 0.80 -2.37 -4.79
N GLY A 129 0.71 -3.55 -4.17
CA GLY A 129 1.84 -4.45 -4.00
C GLY A 129 2.80 -4.12 -2.85
N PRO A 130 4.00 -4.67 -2.82
CA PRO A 130 4.75 -5.29 -3.92
C PRO A 130 4.32 -6.72 -4.28
N TRP A 131 4.70 -7.18 -5.48
CA TRP A 131 4.66 -8.59 -5.86
C TRP A 131 6.04 -9.22 -5.71
N TRP A 132 6.06 -10.46 -5.26
CA TRP A 132 7.29 -11.14 -4.92
C TRP A 132 7.58 -12.28 -5.88
N VAL A 133 8.82 -12.34 -6.30
CA VAL A 133 9.35 -13.43 -7.11
C VAL A 133 10.63 -13.96 -6.49
N VAL A 134 10.96 -15.21 -6.81
CA VAL A 134 12.22 -15.85 -6.42
C VAL A 134 12.90 -16.41 -7.65
N ASP A 135 14.23 -16.28 -7.69
CA ASP A 135 15.07 -16.90 -8.71
C ASP A 135 15.42 -18.37 -8.37
N GLY A 136 16.22 -19.00 -9.23
CA GLY A 136 16.68 -20.39 -9.04
C GLY A 136 17.55 -20.61 -7.81
N ASP A 137 18.18 -19.56 -7.29
CA ASP A 137 19.02 -19.57 -6.08
C ASP A 137 18.25 -19.15 -4.83
N ARG A 138 16.93 -18.93 -4.96
CA ARG A 138 16.01 -18.47 -3.90
C ARG A 138 16.23 -17.04 -3.44
N ASN A 139 16.85 -16.19 -4.25
CA ASN A 139 16.91 -14.77 -3.95
C ASN A 139 15.57 -14.14 -4.27
N MET A 140 15.03 -13.36 -3.32
CA MET A 140 13.80 -12.60 -3.51
C MET A 140 14.05 -11.34 -4.33
N SER A 141 13.06 -10.98 -5.14
CA SER A 141 13.00 -9.71 -5.85
C SER A 141 11.57 -9.18 -5.87
N VAL A 142 11.44 -7.88 -6.04
CA VAL A 142 10.15 -7.21 -6.26
C VAL A 142 9.92 -7.09 -7.76
N VAL A 143 8.74 -7.47 -8.22
CA VAL A 143 8.19 -7.10 -9.52
C VAL A 143 7.04 -6.14 -9.28
N ASP A 144 6.98 -5.05 -10.01
CA ASP A 144 6.04 -3.98 -9.88
C ASP A 144 5.27 -3.74 -11.18
N PHE A 145 4.08 -3.19 -11.06
CA PHE A 145 3.22 -2.75 -12.17
C PHE A 145 2.74 -1.33 -11.89
N THR A 146 2.30 -0.63 -12.91
CA THR A 146 1.66 0.67 -12.76
C THR A 146 0.32 0.50 -12.03
N TYR A 147 0.19 1.09 -10.85
CA TYR A 147 -1.05 1.01 -10.08
C TYR A 147 -2.22 1.66 -10.84
N ASN A 148 -3.34 0.98 -10.92
CA ASN A 148 -4.52 1.40 -11.70
C ASN A 148 -5.35 2.52 -11.03
N ARG A 149 -4.73 3.32 -10.18
CA ARG A 149 -5.30 4.51 -9.54
C ARG A 149 -4.33 5.69 -9.67
N PRO A 150 -4.81 6.93 -9.84
CA PRO A 150 -3.95 8.12 -9.90
C PRO A 150 -3.42 8.48 -8.50
N ARG A 151 -2.67 7.57 -7.90
CA ARG A 151 -2.12 7.61 -6.54
C ARG A 151 -0.61 7.37 -6.57
N PRO A 152 0.19 8.39 -6.87
CA PRO A 152 1.62 8.22 -7.10
C PRO A 152 2.37 7.70 -5.87
N ASN A 153 1.95 8.04 -4.65
CA ASN A 153 2.61 7.54 -3.45
C ASN A 153 2.37 6.03 -3.22
N ASP A 154 1.18 5.54 -3.59
CA ASP A 154 0.86 4.12 -3.57
C ASP A 154 1.65 3.38 -4.66
N ASN A 155 1.68 3.92 -5.88
CA ASN A 155 2.46 3.38 -7.00
C ASN A 155 3.96 3.26 -6.69
N ASP A 156 4.48 4.09 -5.78
CA ASP A 156 5.87 4.05 -5.32
C ASP A 156 6.12 3.03 -4.19
N ALA A 157 5.09 2.42 -3.62
CA ALA A 157 5.24 1.55 -2.47
C ALA A 157 6.14 0.34 -2.74
N PRO A 158 6.04 -0.39 -3.87
CA PRO A 158 6.92 -1.50 -4.18
C PRO A 158 8.40 -1.11 -4.24
N LEU A 159 8.71 0.06 -4.82
CA LEU A 159 10.08 0.59 -4.88
C LEU A 159 10.60 0.97 -3.49
N LYS A 160 9.75 1.57 -2.62
CA LYS A 160 10.13 1.91 -1.24
C LYS A 160 10.48 0.66 -0.44
N ILE A 161 9.68 -0.41 -0.58
CA ILE A 161 9.92 -1.70 0.09
C ILE A 161 11.18 -2.38 -0.44
N SER A 162 11.37 -2.44 -1.74
CA SER A 162 12.57 -3.00 -2.36
C SER A 162 13.84 -2.33 -1.84
N ASN A 163 13.85 -1.00 -1.79
CA ASN A 163 14.96 -0.22 -1.25
C ASN A 163 15.19 -0.48 0.26
N HIS A 164 14.12 -0.57 1.05
CA HIS A 164 14.21 -0.82 2.49
C HIS A 164 14.78 -2.20 2.79
N LEU A 165 14.34 -3.22 2.07
CA LEU A 165 14.81 -4.60 2.22
C LEU A 165 16.10 -4.89 1.46
N ASN A 166 16.59 -3.93 0.66
CA ASN A 166 17.77 -4.08 -0.19
C ASN A 166 17.69 -5.32 -1.10
N VAL A 167 16.53 -5.49 -1.76
CA VAL A 167 16.28 -6.54 -2.74
C VAL A 167 16.15 -5.94 -4.14
N PRO A 168 16.47 -6.70 -5.23
CA PRO A 168 16.29 -6.21 -6.58
C PRO A 168 14.85 -5.80 -6.88
N TYR A 169 14.71 -4.75 -7.70
CA TYR A 169 13.44 -4.22 -8.17
C TYR A 169 13.35 -4.29 -9.69
N PHE A 170 12.24 -4.81 -10.17
CA PHE A 170 11.89 -4.89 -11.58
C PHE A 170 10.48 -4.31 -11.77
N SER A 171 10.22 -3.69 -12.91
CA SER A 171 8.92 -3.10 -13.20
C SER A 171 8.55 -3.30 -14.66
N ALA A 172 7.27 -3.53 -14.90
CA ALA A 172 6.66 -3.53 -16.22
C ALA A 172 5.67 -2.37 -16.33
N ASP A 173 5.74 -1.62 -17.42
CA ASP A 173 4.77 -0.55 -17.73
C ASP A 173 3.43 -1.17 -18.20
N LEU A 174 2.80 -1.87 -17.26
CA LEU A 174 1.50 -2.50 -17.40
C LEU A 174 0.59 -2.01 -16.28
N ILE A 175 -0.56 -1.44 -16.61
CA ILE A 175 -1.54 -1.01 -15.61
C ILE A 175 -2.20 -2.24 -15.01
N HIS A 176 -2.11 -2.36 -13.68
CA HIS A 176 -2.63 -3.52 -12.97
C HIS A 176 -2.91 -3.21 -11.49
N CYS A 177 -3.53 -4.17 -10.78
CA CYS A 177 -3.62 -4.14 -9.32
C CYS A 177 -3.58 -5.55 -8.74
N GLY A 178 -3.05 -5.69 -7.53
CA GLY A 178 -2.86 -6.97 -6.87
C GLY A 178 -4.14 -7.69 -6.49
N GLY A 179 -5.23 -6.95 -6.30
CA GLY A 179 -6.55 -7.55 -6.10
C GLY A 179 -7.07 -8.31 -7.31
N ASN A 180 -6.50 -8.06 -8.49
CA ASN A 180 -6.81 -8.73 -9.76
C ASN A 180 -5.73 -9.72 -10.20
N TYR A 181 -4.86 -10.18 -9.31
CA TYR A 181 -3.78 -11.11 -9.66
C TYR A 181 -3.73 -12.29 -8.67
N MET A 182 -3.69 -13.50 -9.21
CA MET A 182 -3.53 -14.74 -8.45
C MET A 182 -2.45 -15.62 -9.08
N THR A 183 -1.75 -16.39 -8.28
CA THR A 183 -0.75 -17.36 -8.74
C THR A 183 -0.74 -18.60 -7.86
N ASP A 184 -0.44 -19.75 -8.48
CA ASP A 184 -0.18 -21.01 -7.77
C ASP A 184 1.30 -21.18 -7.35
N GLY A 185 2.16 -20.26 -7.76
CA GLY A 185 3.61 -20.33 -7.51
C GLY A 185 4.33 -21.40 -8.33
N LEU A 186 3.63 -22.14 -9.19
CA LEU A 186 4.15 -23.27 -9.97
C LEU A 186 4.10 -23.01 -11.48
N GLY A 187 3.77 -21.80 -11.88
CA GLY A 187 3.78 -21.36 -13.28
C GLY A 187 2.41 -21.00 -13.84
N ILE A 188 1.35 -21.08 -13.04
CA ILE A 188 0.01 -20.61 -13.42
C ILE A 188 -0.28 -19.31 -12.71
N SER A 189 -0.72 -18.31 -13.48
CA SER A 189 -1.24 -17.03 -12.97
C SER A 189 -2.58 -16.74 -13.65
N ALA A 190 -3.43 -16.00 -12.94
CA ALA A 190 -4.75 -15.60 -13.44
C ALA A 190 -5.06 -14.16 -13.07
N SER A 191 -5.70 -13.46 -14.00
CA SER A 191 -6.31 -12.13 -13.84
C SER A 191 -7.65 -12.12 -14.57
N THR A 192 -8.52 -11.16 -14.24
CA THR A 192 -9.70 -10.92 -15.06
C THR A 192 -9.32 -10.12 -16.32
N ASP A 193 -10.25 -10.00 -17.25
CA ASP A 193 -10.14 -9.20 -18.48
C ASP A 193 -9.98 -7.69 -18.23
N LEU A 194 -10.19 -7.23 -17.02
CA LEU A 194 -9.94 -5.84 -16.62
C LEU A 194 -8.53 -5.36 -17.02
N VAL A 195 -7.52 -6.22 -16.95
CA VAL A 195 -6.16 -5.86 -17.34
C VAL A 195 -6.06 -5.50 -18.84
N PHE A 196 -6.85 -6.12 -19.70
CA PHE A 196 -6.91 -5.77 -21.12
C PHE A 196 -7.61 -4.43 -21.33
N GLU A 197 -8.72 -4.19 -20.61
CA GLU A 197 -9.47 -2.94 -20.69
C GLU A 197 -8.64 -1.74 -20.21
N GLU A 198 -7.88 -1.92 -19.13
CA GLU A 198 -7.04 -0.85 -18.55
C GLU A 198 -5.82 -0.52 -19.41
N ASN A 199 -5.37 -1.44 -20.25
CA ASN A 199 -4.19 -1.26 -21.12
C ASN A 199 -4.55 -1.11 -22.60
N ASP A 200 -5.83 -0.93 -22.95
CA ASP A 200 -6.32 -0.83 -24.33
C ASP A 200 -5.86 -2.01 -25.23
N ILE A 201 -5.66 -3.19 -24.65
CA ILE A 201 -5.27 -4.38 -25.38
C ILE A 201 -6.54 -5.05 -25.95
N ALA A 202 -6.60 -5.19 -27.28
CA ALA A 202 -7.71 -5.86 -27.92
C ALA A 202 -7.81 -7.32 -27.46
N ASN A 203 -8.98 -7.71 -26.95
CA ASN A 203 -9.29 -9.11 -26.69
C ASN A 203 -9.48 -9.81 -28.04
N ASP A 204 -8.46 -10.51 -28.51
CA ASP A 204 -8.61 -11.49 -29.58
C ASP A 204 -9.34 -12.72 -29.01
N GLN A 205 -10.67 -12.68 -29.08
CA GLN A 205 -11.54 -13.81 -28.74
C GLN A 205 -11.63 -14.81 -29.91
#